data_ea4a338452aba7b26c4a448226aaf376
#
_entry.id   ea4a338452aba7b26c4a448226aaf376
#
_cell.length_a   1.000
_cell.length_b   1.000
_cell.length_c   1.000
_cell.angle_alpha   90.00
_cell.angle_beta   90.00
_cell.angle_gamma   90.00
#
_symmetry.space_group_name_H-M   'P 1'
#
loop_
_entity.id
_entity.type
_entity.pdbx_description
1 polymer ?
#
loop_
_entity_poly.entity_id
_entity_poly.type
_entity_poly.pdbx_seq_one_letter_code
_entity_poly.pdbx_strand_id
1 'polypeptide(L)'
;KHEGECGVAVYTYDAATTSITERLYVETQEAFSLLDKDVENLGYMSADRTHFYLTLEGSFYDINITDNSVTEQFSNLSSGCYVGSSTGGKFAWLQENKKYDSSTLNLRDLETGNDTAFTCDSDERLQPIGFIDSDLVYGVAKVSDIDTEDKGSEVFPMYKVLIVNSAGEILKTCLLYT
;
A
#
# COMPACT_ATOMS: atom_id res chain seq x y z
N LYS A 1 24.89 -0.68 16.78
CA LYS A 1 23.73 -1.09 17.60
C LYS A 1 23.19 -2.44 17.10
N HIS A 2 23.28 -2.71 15.81
CA HIS A 2 22.77 -3.91 15.13
C HIS A 2 23.89 -4.74 14.46
N GLU A 3 25.06 -4.80 15.10
CA GLU A 3 26.20 -5.52 14.55
C GLU A 3 25.92 -7.03 14.46
N GLY A 4 26.01 -7.57 13.24
CA GLY A 4 25.70 -8.97 12.96
C GLY A 4 24.23 -9.28 12.67
N GLU A 5 23.35 -8.29 12.72
CA GLU A 5 21.94 -8.40 12.35
C GLU A 5 21.71 -7.89 10.91
N CYS A 6 20.79 -8.52 10.19
CA CYS A 6 20.31 -8.04 8.90
C CYS A 6 18.97 -7.33 9.10
N GLY A 7 18.79 -6.16 8.51
CA GLY A 7 17.54 -5.43 8.69
C GLY A 7 17.51 -4.11 7.92
N VAL A 8 16.33 -3.48 7.97
CA VAL A 8 16.09 -2.14 7.43
C VAL A 8 15.99 -1.16 8.58
N ALA A 9 16.76 -0.07 8.52
CA ALA A 9 16.75 0.98 9.51
C ALA A 9 16.35 2.32 8.89
N VAL A 10 15.46 3.04 9.57
CA VAL A 10 15.07 4.41 9.22
C VAL A 10 15.75 5.37 10.18
N TYR A 11 16.46 6.33 9.63
CA TYR A 11 17.14 7.37 10.40
C TYR A 11 16.66 8.75 9.98
N THR A 12 16.58 9.66 10.97
CA THR A 12 16.45 11.09 10.70
C THR A 12 17.77 11.81 11.00
N TYR A 13 18.10 12.78 10.16
CA TYR A 13 19.23 13.68 10.37
C TYR A 13 18.70 15.09 10.69
N ASP A 14 19.08 15.62 11.84
CA ASP A 14 18.82 17.00 12.22
C ASP A 14 20.03 17.85 11.88
N ALA A 15 19.89 18.72 10.90
CA ALA A 15 20.97 19.60 10.42
C ALA A 15 21.35 20.71 11.44
N ALA A 16 20.43 21.11 12.33
CA ALA A 16 20.70 22.15 13.30
C ALA A 16 21.58 21.63 14.45
N THR A 17 21.34 20.41 14.88
CA THR A 17 22.11 19.76 15.98
C THR A 17 23.17 18.79 15.46
N THR A 18 23.24 18.57 14.13
CA THR A 18 24.13 17.57 13.49
C THR A 18 23.98 16.17 14.08
N SER A 19 22.76 15.84 14.52
CA SER A 19 22.47 14.55 15.15
C SER A 19 21.72 13.60 14.22
N ILE A 20 22.02 12.29 14.38
CA ILE A 20 21.33 11.21 13.69
C ILE A 20 20.55 10.43 14.75
N THR A 21 19.26 10.21 14.49
CA THR A 21 18.38 9.44 15.36
C THR A 21 17.78 8.27 14.57
N GLU A 22 17.95 7.05 15.09
CA GLU A 22 17.26 5.88 14.59
C GLU A 22 15.79 5.94 14.99
N ARG A 23 14.90 5.80 14.02
CA ARG A 23 13.45 5.88 14.21
C ARG A 23 12.80 4.51 14.20
N LEU A 24 13.24 3.65 13.31
CA LEU A 24 12.73 2.29 13.16
C LEU A 24 13.89 1.37 12.83
N TYR A 25 13.88 0.17 13.36
CA TYR A 25 14.68 -0.96 12.88
C TYR A 25 13.77 -2.18 12.77
N VAL A 26 13.74 -2.77 11.59
CA VAL A 26 13.03 -4.04 11.30
C VAL A 26 14.08 -5.08 10.93
N GLU A 27 14.20 -6.11 11.76
CA GLU A 27 15.05 -7.27 11.44
C GLU A 27 14.38 -8.06 10.31
N THR A 28 15.14 -8.38 9.27
CA THR A 28 14.65 -9.13 8.12
C THR A 28 15.78 -9.93 7.47
N GLN A 29 15.40 -11.06 6.85
CA GLN A 29 16.28 -11.88 6.01
C GLN A 29 15.90 -11.77 4.53
N GLU A 30 14.96 -10.89 4.19
CA GLU A 30 14.52 -10.70 2.82
C GLU A 30 15.62 -10.12 1.92
N ALA A 31 15.56 -10.47 0.64
CA ALA A 31 16.50 -9.96 -0.34
C ALA A 31 16.32 -8.45 -0.55
N PHE A 32 17.42 -7.71 -0.65
CA PHE A 32 17.41 -6.25 -0.85
C PHE A 32 16.47 -5.81 -1.98
N SER A 33 16.38 -6.55 -3.10
CA SER A 33 15.52 -6.22 -4.23
C SER A 33 14.02 -6.32 -3.94
N LEU A 34 13.60 -7.03 -2.89
CA LEU A 34 12.21 -7.08 -2.43
C LEU A 34 11.94 -5.92 -1.48
N LEU A 35 12.86 -5.67 -0.55
CA LEU A 35 12.78 -4.53 0.38
C LEU A 35 12.77 -3.18 -0.36
N ASP A 36 13.57 -3.06 -1.43
CA ASP A 36 13.61 -1.86 -2.29
C ASP A 36 12.24 -1.59 -2.94
N LYS A 37 11.58 -2.63 -3.45
CA LYS A 37 10.22 -2.52 -4.00
C LYS A 37 9.18 -2.13 -2.96
N ASP A 38 9.31 -2.61 -1.73
CA ASP A 38 8.39 -2.22 -0.65
C ASP A 38 8.53 -0.73 -0.34
N VAL A 39 9.76 -0.21 -0.27
CA VAL A 39 10.03 1.22 -0.06
C VAL A 39 9.56 2.06 -1.26
N GLU A 40 9.76 1.57 -2.50
CA GLU A 40 9.23 2.22 -3.71
C GLU A 40 7.70 2.25 -3.72
N ASN A 41 7.05 1.19 -3.25
CA ASN A 41 5.60 1.11 -3.14
C ASN A 41 5.07 2.17 -2.18
N LEU A 42 5.65 2.27 -0.98
CA LEU A 42 5.34 3.35 -0.05
C LEU A 42 6.55 3.69 0.82
N GLY A 43 7.21 4.79 0.50
CA GLY A 43 8.12 5.54 1.36
C GLY A 43 7.72 7.01 1.24
N TYR A 44 6.84 7.49 2.12
CA TYR A 44 6.22 8.81 2.01
C TYR A 44 6.46 9.67 3.25
N MET A 45 6.96 10.88 3.05
CA MET A 45 7.06 11.91 4.08
C MET A 45 5.89 12.88 3.97
N SER A 46 5.13 13.06 5.06
CA SER A 46 4.03 14.05 5.12
C SER A 46 4.51 15.46 4.77
N ALA A 47 3.63 16.29 4.21
CA ALA A 47 3.96 17.65 3.78
C ALA A 47 4.49 18.53 4.93
N ASP A 48 3.98 18.35 6.13
CA ASP A 48 4.42 19.03 7.36
C ASP A 48 5.69 18.42 7.97
N ARG A 49 6.19 17.30 7.41
CA ARG A 49 7.40 16.57 7.84
C ARG A 49 7.32 16.03 9.27
N THR A 50 6.13 15.75 9.76
CA THR A 50 5.93 15.18 11.09
C THR A 50 5.78 13.67 11.07
N HIS A 51 5.36 13.08 9.93
CA HIS A 51 5.17 11.64 9.75
C HIS A 51 5.93 11.10 8.53
N PHE A 52 6.53 9.93 8.71
CA PHE A 52 7.07 9.14 7.61
C PHE A 52 6.35 7.79 7.58
N TYR A 53 5.73 7.50 6.45
CA TYR A 53 4.99 6.27 6.20
C TYR A 53 5.81 5.31 5.36
N LEU A 54 5.82 4.04 5.76
CA LEU A 54 6.63 3.01 5.11
C LEU A 54 5.87 1.69 5.07
N THR A 55 5.88 1.00 3.92
CA THR A 55 5.56 -0.42 3.87
C THR A 55 6.83 -1.25 3.84
N LEU A 56 6.83 -2.35 4.59
CA LEU A 56 7.93 -3.30 4.62
C LEU A 56 7.41 -4.69 4.99
N GLU A 57 7.67 -5.69 4.16
CA GLU A 57 7.27 -7.08 4.38
C GLU A 57 5.79 -7.26 4.76
N GLY A 58 4.90 -6.53 4.07
CA GLY A 58 3.46 -6.58 4.35
C GLY A 58 3.04 -5.86 5.63
N SER A 59 3.92 -5.15 6.31
CA SER A 59 3.58 -4.25 7.41
C SER A 59 3.55 -2.80 6.92
N PHE A 60 2.63 -2.02 7.48
CA PHE A 60 2.51 -0.58 7.24
C PHE A 60 2.85 0.17 8.51
N TYR A 61 3.90 0.97 8.47
CA TYR A 61 4.41 1.75 9.59
C TYR A 61 4.10 3.24 9.43
N ASP A 62 3.63 3.86 10.52
CA ASP A 62 3.55 5.30 10.71
C ASP A 62 4.62 5.70 11.75
N ILE A 63 5.61 6.44 11.30
CA ILE A 63 6.75 6.90 12.10
C ILE A 63 6.56 8.39 12.37
N ASN A 64 6.16 8.74 13.60
CA ASN A 64 6.07 10.13 14.02
C ASN A 64 7.48 10.68 14.36
N ILE A 65 7.92 11.64 13.57
CA ILE A 65 9.25 12.26 13.70
C ILE A 65 9.34 13.18 14.92
N THR A 66 8.19 13.73 15.37
CA THR A 66 8.14 14.74 16.43
C THR A 66 8.33 14.13 17.81
N ASP A 67 7.61 13.04 18.11
CA ASP A 67 7.63 12.38 19.42
C ASP A 67 8.39 11.05 19.44
N ASN A 68 8.95 10.63 18.30
CA ASN A 68 9.68 9.38 18.09
C ASN A 68 8.83 8.11 18.28
N SER A 69 7.52 8.22 18.19
CA SER A 69 6.66 7.04 18.19
C SER A 69 6.63 6.34 16.84
N VAL A 70 6.47 5.02 16.88
CA VAL A 70 6.25 4.19 15.71
C VAL A 70 4.99 3.37 15.95
N THR A 71 4.06 3.43 15.00
CA THR A 71 2.83 2.64 15.02
C THR A 71 2.81 1.72 13.82
N GLU A 72 2.77 0.41 14.05
CA GLU A 72 2.44 -0.56 13.02
C GLU A 72 0.92 -0.60 12.87
N GLN A 73 0.40 0.07 11.84
CA GLN A 73 -1.04 0.20 11.62
C GLN A 73 -1.66 -1.05 10.99
N PHE A 74 -0.90 -1.74 10.16
CA PHE A 74 -1.26 -3.03 9.56
C PHE A 74 -0.06 -3.96 9.62
N SER A 75 -0.34 -5.25 9.77
CA SER A 75 0.66 -6.32 9.68
C SER A 75 0.13 -7.48 8.85
N ASN A 76 1.04 -8.24 8.27
CA ASN A 76 0.71 -9.44 7.48
C ASN A 76 -0.20 -9.17 6.28
N LEU A 77 -0.09 -7.99 5.65
CA LEU A 77 -0.77 -7.72 4.39
C LEU A 77 -0.19 -8.63 3.30
N SER A 78 -1.08 -9.36 2.64
CA SER A 78 -0.68 -10.27 1.58
C SER A 78 -0.25 -9.52 0.32
N SER A 79 0.76 -10.05 -0.37
CA SER A 79 1.23 -9.48 -1.64
C SER A 79 0.08 -9.34 -2.65
N GLY A 80 -0.02 -8.18 -3.28
CA GLY A 80 -1.10 -7.83 -4.19
C GLY A 80 -2.41 -7.39 -3.51
N CYS A 81 -2.50 -7.41 -2.19
CA CYS A 81 -3.68 -6.92 -1.47
C CYS A 81 -3.58 -5.45 -1.08
N TYR A 82 -2.46 -4.80 -1.36
CA TYR A 82 -2.24 -3.39 -1.07
C TYR A 82 -1.35 -2.73 -2.12
N VAL A 83 -1.48 -1.44 -2.25
CA VAL A 83 -0.63 -0.57 -3.08
C VAL A 83 -0.45 0.78 -2.38
N GLY A 84 0.71 1.39 -2.56
CA GLY A 84 1.03 2.71 -2.04
C GLY A 84 1.35 3.70 -3.16
N SER A 85 1.34 4.98 -2.83
CA SER A 85 1.83 6.06 -3.67
C SER A 85 2.83 6.90 -2.88
N SER A 86 4.12 6.66 -3.12
CA SER A 86 5.22 7.39 -2.49
C SER A 86 5.28 8.86 -2.92
N THR A 87 4.63 9.24 -4.02
CA THR A 87 4.54 10.62 -4.51
C THR A 87 3.24 11.30 -4.15
N GLY A 88 2.13 10.56 -4.09
CA GLY A 88 0.79 11.08 -3.84
C GLY A 88 0.32 10.99 -2.39
N GLY A 89 1.08 10.35 -1.49
CA GLY A 89 0.71 10.19 -0.09
C GLY A 89 -0.59 9.43 0.10
N LYS A 90 -0.75 8.31 -0.61
CA LYS A 90 -1.95 7.47 -0.56
C LYS A 90 -1.57 6.01 -0.30
N PHE A 91 -2.47 5.31 0.38
CA PHE A 91 -2.35 3.88 0.63
C PHE A 91 -3.71 3.21 0.44
N ALA A 92 -3.74 2.15 -0.37
CA ALA A 92 -4.98 1.40 -0.61
C ALA A 92 -4.77 -0.08 -0.28
N TRP A 93 -5.79 -0.71 0.33
CA TRP A 93 -5.73 -2.11 0.74
C TRP A 93 -7.09 -2.79 0.64
N LEU A 94 -7.05 -4.09 0.36
CA LEU A 94 -8.24 -4.94 0.39
C LEU A 94 -8.64 -5.24 1.83
N GLN A 95 -9.89 -4.99 2.19
CA GLN A 95 -10.41 -5.17 3.56
C GLN A 95 -10.22 -6.59 4.08
N GLU A 96 -10.47 -7.56 3.24
CA GLU A 96 -10.40 -8.98 3.57
C GLU A 96 -8.98 -9.55 3.51
N ASN A 97 -8.00 -8.75 3.02
CA ASN A 97 -6.62 -9.17 2.78
C ASN A 97 -6.52 -10.47 1.95
N LYS A 98 -7.43 -10.62 1.00
CA LYS A 98 -7.52 -11.77 0.11
C LYS A 98 -7.45 -11.33 -1.34
N LYS A 99 -6.35 -11.67 -1.98
CA LYS A 99 -6.16 -11.45 -3.39
C LYS A 99 -7.23 -12.20 -4.19
N TYR A 100 -7.89 -11.51 -5.10
CA TYR A 100 -8.96 -12.02 -5.97
C TYR A 100 -10.27 -12.45 -5.28
N ASP A 101 -10.36 -12.30 -3.95
CA ASP A 101 -11.56 -12.67 -3.18
C ASP A 101 -12.01 -11.56 -2.23
N SER A 102 -11.72 -10.30 -2.55
CA SER A 102 -12.13 -9.16 -1.74
C SER A 102 -13.18 -8.32 -2.43
N SER A 103 -14.20 -7.93 -1.68
CA SER A 103 -15.33 -7.10 -2.15
C SER A 103 -15.21 -5.64 -1.74
N THR A 104 -14.26 -5.32 -0.86
CA THR A 104 -14.04 -3.97 -0.35
C THR A 104 -12.59 -3.56 -0.49
N LEU A 105 -12.37 -2.40 -1.11
CA LEU A 105 -11.08 -1.75 -1.27
C LEU A 105 -11.11 -0.40 -0.52
N ASN A 106 -10.20 -0.22 0.42
CA ASN A 106 -10.07 1.02 1.18
C ASN A 106 -8.93 1.86 0.61
N LEU A 107 -9.10 3.17 0.65
CA LEU A 107 -8.10 4.17 0.29
C LEU A 107 -7.90 5.13 1.46
N ARG A 108 -6.68 5.24 1.96
CA ARG A 108 -6.27 6.24 2.97
C ARG A 108 -5.52 7.38 2.32
N ASP A 109 -5.93 8.58 2.68
CA ASP A 109 -5.17 9.79 2.45
C ASP A 109 -4.22 10.01 3.63
N LEU A 110 -2.90 9.92 3.41
CA LEU A 110 -1.89 9.98 4.47
C LEU A 110 -1.69 11.40 5.04
N GLU A 111 -2.13 12.44 4.31
CA GLU A 111 -2.06 13.82 4.79
C GLU A 111 -3.21 14.15 5.75
N THR A 112 -4.40 13.61 5.48
CA THR A 112 -5.60 13.93 6.26
C THR A 112 -5.99 12.82 7.24
N GLY A 113 -5.46 11.60 7.04
CA GLY A 113 -5.85 10.41 7.79
C GLY A 113 -7.24 9.88 7.44
N ASN A 114 -7.89 10.41 6.42
CA ASN A 114 -9.25 10.00 6.03
C ASN A 114 -9.23 8.74 5.18
N ASP A 115 -10.19 7.86 5.45
CA ASP A 115 -10.41 6.63 4.68
C ASP A 115 -11.66 6.74 3.81
N THR A 116 -11.54 6.26 2.57
CA THR A 116 -12.65 6.10 1.62
C THR A 116 -12.75 4.63 1.24
N ALA A 117 -13.94 4.04 1.32
CA ALA A 117 -14.17 2.64 0.96
C ALA A 117 -14.90 2.53 -0.39
N PHE A 118 -14.41 1.65 -1.24
CA PHE A 118 -15.04 1.24 -2.50
C PHE A 118 -15.55 -0.18 -2.35
N THR A 119 -16.79 -0.41 -2.74
CA THR A 119 -17.43 -1.73 -2.72
C THR A 119 -17.89 -2.12 -4.12
N CYS A 120 -18.06 -3.41 -4.36
CA CYS A 120 -18.61 -3.94 -5.60
C CYS A 120 -19.86 -4.79 -5.35
N ASP A 121 -20.51 -5.21 -6.42
CA ASP A 121 -21.66 -6.11 -6.35
C ASP A 121 -21.24 -7.50 -5.81
N SER A 122 -22.20 -8.28 -5.33
CA SER A 122 -21.94 -9.59 -4.69
C SER A 122 -21.25 -10.61 -5.62
N ASP A 123 -21.46 -10.47 -6.93
CA ASP A 123 -20.87 -11.28 -7.99
C ASP A 123 -19.58 -10.69 -8.57
N GLU A 124 -19.03 -9.67 -7.93
CA GLU A 124 -17.79 -8.98 -8.34
C GLU A 124 -16.71 -9.07 -7.27
N ARG A 125 -15.45 -8.86 -7.69
CA ARG A 125 -14.28 -8.72 -6.81
C ARG A 125 -13.43 -7.56 -7.26
N LEU A 126 -12.75 -6.94 -6.30
CA LEU A 126 -11.87 -5.80 -6.49
C LEU A 126 -10.40 -6.20 -6.38
N GLN A 127 -9.56 -5.54 -7.19
CA GLN A 127 -8.10 -5.72 -7.14
C GLN A 127 -7.43 -4.36 -7.32
N PRO A 128 -6.65 -3.87 -6.33
CA PRO A 128 -5.84 -2.67 -6.53
C PRO A 128 -4.74 -2.95 -7.56
N ILE A 129 -4.49 -1.96 -8.44
CA ILE A 129 -3.46 -2.06 -9.49
C ILE A 129 -2.30 -1.13 -9.14
N GLY A 130 -2.59 0.09 -8.69
CA GLY A 130 -1.59 1.10 -8.39
C GLY A 130 -2.18 2.50 -8.37
N PHE A 131 -1.31 3.49 -8.52
CA PHE A 131 -1.69 4.89 -8.55
C PHE A 131 -1.17 5.58 -9.82
N ILE A 132 -1.92 6.58 -10.26
CA ILE A 132 -1.47 7.59 -11.21
C ILE A 132 -1.45 8.90 -10.42
N ASP A 133 -0.26 9.34 -10.02
CA ASP A 133 -0.05 10.40 -9.02
C ASP A 133 -0.77 10.07 -7.70
N SER A 134 -1.90 10.72 -7.41
CA SER A 134 -2.71 10.51 -6.21
C SER A 134 -4.02 9.76 -6.48
N ASP A 135 -4.31 9.41 -7.74
CA ASP A 135 -5.54 8.75 -8.15
C ASP A 135 -5.38 7.23 -8.14
N LEU A 136 -6.27 6.55 -7.44
CA LEU A 136 -6.23 5.09 -7.32
C LEU A 136 -6.77 4.43 -8.59
N VAL A 137 -6.03 3.45 -9.09
CA VAL A 137 -6.42 2.57 -10.20
C VAL A 137 -6.72 1.19 -9.66
N TYR A 138 -7.92 0.67 -9.91
CA TYR A 138 -8.27 -0.68 -9.53
C TYR A 138 -9.13 -1.39 -10.58
N GLY A 139 -9.02 -2.70 -10.60
CA GLY A 139 -9.77 -3.58 -11.48
C GLY A 139 -10.96 -4.21 -10.79
N VAL A 140 -11.96 -4.57 -11.60
CA VAL A 140 -13.15 -5.33 -11.20
C VAL A 140 -13.28 -6.55 -12.10
N ALA A 141 -13.47 -7.72 -11.48
CA ALA A 141 -13.73 -8.98 -12.18
C ALA A 141 -15.02 -9.63 -11.68
N LYS A 142 -15.67 -10.42 -12.52
CA LYS A 142 -16.78 -11.27 -12.11
C LYS A 142 -16.26 -12.51 -11.39
N VAL A 143 -16.91 -12.89 -10.31
CA VAL A 143 -16.57 -14.12 -9.53
C VAL A 143 -16.56 -15.36 -10.42
N SER A 144 -17.51 -15.44 -11.37
CA SER A 144 -17.61 -16.56 -12.32
C SER A 144 -16.41 -16.74 -13.21
N ASP A 145 -15.64 -15.67 -13.43
CA ASP A 145 -14.55 -15.64 -14.39
C ASP A 145 -13.18 -15.81 -13.69
N ILE A 146 -13.16 -15.72 -12.34
CA ILE A 146 -11.94 -15.92 -11.54
C ILE A 146 -11.69 -17.42 -11.41
N ASP A 147 -10.66 -17.93 -12.08
CA ASP A 147 -10.24 -19.32 -11.95
C ASP A 147 -9.24 -19.45 -10.80
N THR A 148 -9.63 -20.18 -9.76
CA THR A 148 -8.79 -20.49 -8.60
C THR A 148 -8.24 -21.91 -8.62
N GLU A 149 -8.62 -22.73 -9.62
CA GLU A 149 -8.25 -24.15 -9.68
C GLU A 149 -6.95 -24.42 -10.45
N ASP A 150 -6.54 -23.49 -11.33
CA ASP A 150 -5.35 -23.69 -12.16
C ASP A 150 -4.07 -23.25 -11.41
N LYS A 151 -3.32 -24.24 -10.93
CA LYS A 151 -2.12 -24.07 -10.07
C LYS A 151 -0.92 -23.38 -10.74
N GLY A 152 -1.09 -22.71 -11.88
CA GLY A 152 0.03 -22.18 -12.65
C GLY A 152 0.01 -20.69 -13.00
N SER A 153 -1.13 -20.06 -13.10
CA SER A 153 -1.25 -18.61 -13.33
C SER A 153 -2.58 -18.09 -12.83
N GLU A 154 -2.60 -17.63 -11.58
CA GLU A 154 -3.75 -16.88 -11.08
C GLU A 154 -3.89 -15.59 -11.90
N VAL A 155 -4.90 -15.52 -12.75
CA VAL A 155 -5.23 -14.35 -13.53
C VAL A 155 -6.48 -13.72 -12.93
N PHE A 156 -6.44 -12.41 -12.67
CA PHE A 156 -7.62 -11.64 -12.33
C PHE A 156 -8.24 -11.12 -13.64
N PRO A 157 -9.31 -11.73 -14.15
CA PRO A 157 -9.87 -11.41 -15.47
C PRO A 157 -10.73 -10.15 -15.38
N MET A 158 -10.07 -9.00 -15.26
CA MET A 158 -10.74 -7.70 -15.18
C MET A 158 -11.54 -7.42 -16.44
N TYR A 159 -12.84 -7.15 -16.28
CA TYR A 159 -13.67 -6.63 -17.37
C TYR A 159 -13.82 -5.10 -17.31
N LYS A 160 -13.46 -4.51 -16.16
CA LYS A 160 -13.61 -3.08 -15.90
C LYS A 160 -12.42 -2.59 -15.06
N VAL A 161 -11.87 -1.43 -15.42
CA VAL A 161 -10.86 -0.72 -14.65
C VAL A 161 -11.39 0.68 -14.34
N LEU A 162 -11.25 1.10 -13.09
CA LEU A 162 -11.66 2.41 -12.62
C LEU A 162 -10.45 3.22 -12.16
N ILE A 163 -10.52 4.54 -12.41
CA ILE A 163 -9.61 5.54 -11.86
C ILE A 163 -10.46 6.43 -10.97
N VAL A 164 -10.09 6.56 -9.70
CA VAL A 164 -10.84 7.33 -8.70
C VAL A 164 -9.91 8.26 -7.94
N ASN A 165 -10.42 9.45 -7.58
CA ASN A 165 -9.68 10.38 -6.74
C ASN A 165 -9.84 10.04 -5.24
N SER A 166 -9.14 10.78 -4.38
CA SER A 166 -9.18 10.59 -2.92
C SER A 166 -10.54 10.89 -2.29
N ALA A 167 -11.43 11.61 -2.98
CA ALA A 167 -12.80 11.85 -2.54
C ALA A 167 -13.77 10.70 -2.92
N GLY A 168 -13.27 9.69 -3.63
CA GLY A 168 -14.09 8.56 -4.09
C GLY A 168 -14.85 8.83 -5.41
N GLU A 169 -14.55 9.95 -6.08
CA GLU A 169 -15.18 10.25 -7.37
C GLU A 169 -14.52 9.47 -8.49
N ILE A 170 -15.34 8.84 -9.35
CA ILE A 170 -14.87 8.13 -10.53
C ILE A 170 -14.46 9.14 -11.58
N LEU A 171 -13.15 9.20 -11.87
CA LEU A 171 -12.60 10.06 -12.92
C LEU A 171 -12.70 9.39 -14.29
N LYS A 172 -12.52 8.07 -14.33
CA LYS A 172 -12.57 7.30 -15.56
C LYS A 172 -13.00 5.86 -15.32
N THR A 173 -13.78 5.32 -16.25
CA THR A 173 -14.12 3.90 -16.34
C THR A 173 -13.64 3.38 -17.70
N CYS A 174 -12.84 2.33 -17.70
CA CYS A 174 -12.41 1.63 -18.90
C CYS A 174 -13.03 0.23 -18.90
N LEU A 175 -13.81 -0.09 -19.93
CA LEU A 175 -14.30 -1.45 -20.15
C LEU A 175 -13.27 -2.21 -21.00
N LEU A 176 -12.93 -3.41 -20.55
CA LEU A 176 -12.04 -4.32 -21.24
C LEU A 176 -12.90 -5.36 -21.96
N TYR A 177 -12.71 -5.48 -23.25
CA TYR A 177 -13.37 -6.51 -24.05
C TYR A 177 -12.42 -7.71 -24.13
N THR A 178 -12.79 -8.80 -23.51
CA THR A 178 -12.10 -10.10 -23.59
C THR A 178 -12.72 -10.95 -24.67
#